data_2c047f0c3deacfa190233bcd5089a4ac
#
_entry.id   2c047f0c3deacfa190233bcd5089a4ac
#
_cell.length_a   1.000
_cell.length_b   1.000
_cell.length_c   1.000
_cell.angle_alpha   90.00
_cell.angle_beta   90.00
_cell.angle_gamma   90.00
#
_symmetry.space_group_name_H-M   'P 1'
#
loop_
_entity.id
_entity.type
_entity.pdbx_description
1 polymer ?
#
loop_
_entity_poly.entity_id
_entity_poly.type
_entity_poly.pdbx_seq_one_letter_code
_entity_poly.pdbx_strand_id
1 'polypeptide(L)'
;MKKSIVIFVSFLLIFSGVLTPWESRATTSTLVDFTVNVWADNWFALYVNGKKVAEDPVSIKTTKSFNKLIVNFKATYPLVIGLVGKDYVENKSGLEYIGTPQQQIGDAGLIAEVIETKSKKLVTWTSSAWKVNVLNTAPTNPECVASLHPELDCKYINNSLPKNWASISYNAAKWQAAKEFTEAQVQPKDGYFEVQWSSLARLIWSSSLTLDNVVLFRTKVYKSPVEKLASQSFTVESPGLGPGNLLSVDNTCDGKGVNPQITWSSPPKGTGSFALIMDSAPGPARPGENNSGDFTHWALFNIPFDKRSIPISPLEIGSQVKNFKGSLGYTPPCSQGPGLKKYTVHLYAVSGKITAASVTGPELLNLLTPKLLAEAHLDFFYSRN
;
A
#
# COMPACT_ATOMS: atom_id res chain seq x y z
N MET A 1 39.62 -37.32 80.59
CA MET A 1 39.30 -37.35 79.19
C MET A 1 37.86 -36.83 79.02
N LYS A 2 37.68 -35.57 78.70
CA LYS A 2 36.36 -34.95 78.51
C LYS A 2 36.17 -34.73 76.96
N LYS A 3 35.16 -35.37 76.40
CA LYS A 3 34.77 -35.19 75.01
C LYS A 3 33.80 -34.02 74.93
N SER A 4 34.16 -32.91 74.22
CA SER A 4 33.29 -31.86 73.91
C SER A 4 32.50 -32.17 72.64
N ILE A 5 31.18 -32.09 72.69
CA ILE A 5 30.26 -32.20 71.57
C ILE A 5 29.98 -30.79 71.05
N VAL A 6 30.33 -30.55 69.78
CA VAL A 6 29.98 -29.33 69.11
C VAL A 6 28.68 -29.58 68.33
N ILE A 7 27.61 -28.85 68.69
CA ILE A 7 26.32 -28.88 68.01
C ILE A 7 26.33 -27.80 66.94
N PHE A 8 26.27 -28.21 65.66
CA PHE A 8 26.04 -27.30 64.53
C PHE A 8 24.54 -27.03 64.41
N VAL A 9 24.12 -25.80 64.65
CA VAL A 9 22.75 -25.36 64.36
C VAL A 9 22.72 -24.78 62.97
N SER A 10 22.14 -25.53 62.02
CA SER A 10 21.92 -25.06 60.66
C SER A 10 20.66 -24.17 60.62
N PHE A 11 20.85 -22.88 60.36
CA PHE A 11 19.75 -21.94 60.09
C PHE A 11 19.26 -22.12 58.65
N LEU A 12 18.08 -22.69 58.46
CA LEU A 12 17.40 -22.80 57.19
C LEU A 12 16.64 -21.48 56.94
N LEU A 13 17.20 -20.59 56.10
CA LEU A 13 16.51 -19.42 55.61
C LEU A 13 15.48 -19.84 54.55
N ILE A 14 14.22 -19.87 54.93
CA ILE A 14 13.10 -20.07 54.03
C ILE A 14 12.85 -18.73 53.32
N PHE A 15 13.31 -18.59 52.07
CA PHE A 15 12.92 -17.51 51.17
C PHE A 15 11.48 -17.75 50.68
N SER A 16 10.49 -17.17 51.31
CA SER A 16 9.12 -17.09 50.78
C SER A 16 9.08 -16.08 49.62
N GLY A 17 9.39 -16.56 48.42
CA GLY A 17 9.16 -15.79 47.20
C GLY A 17 7.66 -15.56 46.99
N VAL A 18 7.21 -14.35 47.21
CA VAL A 18 5.88 -13.92 46.78
C VAL A 18 5.88 -13.89 45.28
N LEU A 19 5.32 -14.92 44.64
CA LEU A 19 4.99 -14.92 43.25
C LEU A 19 3.83 -13.91 43.05
N THR A 20 4.13 -12.70 42.68
CA THR A 20 3.12 -11.78 42.16
C THR A 20 2.58 -12.36 40.84
N PRO A 21 1.27 -12.56 40.72
CA PRO A 21 0.71 -13.01 39.43
C PRO A 21 1.07 -11.95 38.38
N TRP A 22 1.64 -12.40 37.27
CA TRP A 22 1.83 -11.57 36.08
C TRP A 22 0.43 -11.21 35.57
N GLU A 23 -0.08 -10.07 35.98
CA GLU A 23 -1.29 -9.55 35.37
C GLU A 23 -1.03 -9.34 33.88
N SER A 24 -1.58 -10.21 33.10
CA SER A 24 -1.71 -10.08 31.65
C SER A 24 -2.56 -8.84 31.41
N ARG A 25 -1.91 -7.68 31.25
CA ARG A 25 -2.56 -6.44 30.89
C ARG A 25 -3.16 -6.62 29.50
N ALA A 26 -4.45 -6.93 29.44
CA ALA A 26 -5.20 -6.96 28.21
C ALA A 26 -5.04 -5.59 27.55
N THR A 27 -4.29 -5.52 26.45
CA THR A 27 -4.18 -4.33 25.62
C THR A 27 -5.55 -4.07 25.02
N THR A 28 -6.30 -3.13 25.56
CA THR A 28 -7.55 -2.66 24.97
C THR A 28 -7.22 -2.15 23.55
N SER A 29 -7.67 -2.88 22.56
CA SER A 29 -7.48 -2.50 21.17
C SER A 29 -8.31 -1.25 20.89
N THR A 30 -7.64 -0.11 20.66
CA THR A 30 -8.30 1.17 20.39
C THR A 30 -8.99 1.14 19.04
N LEU A 31 -10.28 1.52 19.02
CA LEU A 31 -11.03 1.75 17.78
C LEU A 31 -10.47 2.98 17.05
N VAL A 32 -10.28 2.85 15.75
CA VAL A 32 -9.81 3.90 14.86
C VAL A 32 -10.85 4.13 13.79
N ASP A 33 -11.06 5.39 13.41
CA ASP A 33 -11.95 5.78 12.32
C ASP A 33 -11.20 5.71 10.98
N PHE A 34 -11.81 5.03 10.02
CA PHE A 34 -11.28 4.86 8.66
C PHE A 34 -12.28 5.31 7.62
N THR A 35 -11.77 5.78 6.50
CA THR A 35 -12.49 6.01 5.26
C THR A 35 -11.89 5.11 4.20
N VAL A 36 -12.73 4.38 3.45
CA VAL A 36 -12.30 3.67 2.26
C VAL A 36 -12.96 4.28 1.03
N ASN A 37 -12.16 4.54 0.01
CA ASN A 37 -12.61 4.78 -1.35
C ASN A 37 -12.50 3.47 -2.10
N VAL A 38 -13.54 3.07 -2.81
CA VAL A 38 -13.55 1.85 -3.62
C VAL A 38 -14.35 2.08 -4.89
N TRP A 39 -13.85 1.53 -6.00
CA TRP A 39 -14.52 1.45 -7.29
C TRP A 39 -14.32 0.05 -7.87
N ALA A 40 -15.31 -0.46 -8.57
CA ALA A 40 -15.22 -1.73 -9.28
C ALA A 40 -16.05 -1.72 -10.57
N ASP A 41 -15.56 -2.42 -11.54
CA ASP A 41 -16.26 -2.89 -12.72
C ASP A 41 -16.57 -4.39 -12.52
N ASN A 42 -17.81 -4.79 -12.16
CA ASN A 42 -19.05 -3.94 -12.07
C ASN A 42 -19.55 -3.78 -10.63
N TRP A 43 -19.22 -4.70 -9.71
CA TRP A 43 -19.81 -4.74 -8.36
C TRP A 43 -18.82 -5.19 -7.33
N PHE A 44 -18.96 -4.68 -6.13
CA PHE A 44 -18.16 -5.12 -4.99
C PHE A 44 -18.94 -5.22 -3.68
N ALA A 45 -18.40 -6.01 -2.75
CA ALA A 45 -18.77 -5.97 -1.33
C ALA A 45 -17.53 -5.82 -0.47
N LEU A 46 -17.58 -4.92 0.51
CA LEU A 46 -16.49 -4.62 1.44
C LEU A 46 -16.69 -5.34 2.77
N TYR A 47 -15.64 -5.99 3.22
CA TYR A 47 -15.54 -6.64 4.52
C TYR A 47 -14.39 -6.04 5.34
N VAL A 48 -14.66 -5.79 6.62
CA VAL A 48 -13.66 -5.32 7.57
C VAL A 48 -13.62 -6.28 8.75
N ASN A 49 -12.44 -6.84 9.02
CA ASN A 49 -12.21 -7.78 10.13
C ASN A 49 -13.27 -8.91 10.20
N GLY A 50 -13.69 -9.42 9.05
CA GLY A 50 -14.65 -10.51 8.91
C GLY A 50 -16.13 -10.09 8.80
N LYS A 51 -16.45 -8.83 9.00
CA LYS A 51 -17.82 -8.32 8.89
C LYS A 51 -18.03 -7.57 7.57
N LYS A 52 -19.13 -7.85 6.88
CA LYS A 52 -19.55 -7.03 5.73
C LYS A 52 -19.99 -5.65 6.24
N VAL A 53 -19.41 -4.58 5.70
CA VAL A 53 -19.69 -3.19 6.11
C VAL A 53 -20.37 -2.38 5.02
N ALA A 54 -20.18 -2.74 3.76
CA ALA A 54 -20.84 -2.11 2.61
C ALA A 54 -20.85 -3.05 1.41
N GLU A 55 -21.69 -2.71 0.44
CA GLU A 55 -21.66 -3.28 -0.89
C GLU A 55 -22.20 -2.26 -1.89
N ASP A 56 -21.94 -2.47 -3.17
CA ASP A 56 -22.51 -1.66 -4.23
C ASP A 56 -24.04 -1.70 -4.13
N PRO A 57 -24.72 -0.55 -4.05
CA PRO A 57 -26.17 -0.48 -3.93
C PRO A 57 -26.91 -0.90 -5.20
N VAL A 58 -26.25 -0.92 -6.35
CA VAL A 58 -26.80 -1.37 -7.62
C VAL A 58 -26.66 -2.89 -7.71
N SER A 59 -27.77 -3.58 -7.87
CA SER A 59 -27.75 -5.04 -8.01
C SER A 59 -27.10 -5.46 -9.32
N ILE A 60 -26.03 -6.23 -9.24
CA ILE A 60 -25.36 -6.80 -10.42
C ILE A 60 -26.26 -7.71 -11.26
N LYS A 61 -27.40 -8.15 -10.73
CA LYS A 61 -28.34 -8.98 -11.48
C LYS A 61 -29.25 -8.18 -12.42
N THR A 62 -29.39 -6.89 -12.19
CA THR A 62 -30.37 -6.05 -12.91
C THR A 62 -29.72 -5.03 -13.81
N THR A 63 -28.52 -4.60 -13.50
CA THR A 63 -27.88 -3.49 -14.21
C THR A 63 -26.37 -3.62 -14.09
N LYS A 64 -25.64 -3.37 -15.19
CA LYS A 64 -24.22 -3.09 -15.13
C LYS A 64 -24.01 -1.78 -14.38
N SER A 65 -23.09 -1.78 -13.44
CA SER A 65 -22.74 -0.58 -12.71
C SER A 65 -21.23 -0.39 -12.69
N PHE A 66 -20.82 0.85 -12.57
CA PHE A 66 -19.43 1.27 -12.46
C PHE A 66 -19.34 2.25 -11.30
N ASN A 67 -19.70 1.76 -10.10
CA ASN A 67 -19.89 2.64 -8.97
C ASN A 67 -18.65 2.78 -8.13
N LYS A 68 -18.46 4.01 -7.63
CA LYS A 68 -17.61 4.27 -6.47
C LYS A 68 -18.46 4.31 -5.20
N LEU A 69 -17.86 3.92 -4.10
CA LEU A 69 -18.36 4.23 -2.77
C LEU A 69 -17.26 4.82 -1.89
N ILE A 70 -17.67 5.75 -1.04
CA ILE A 70 -16.87 6.25 0.07
C ILE A 70 -17.52 5.74 1.35
N VAL A 71 -16.84 4.84 2.06
CA VAL A 71 -17.40 4.16 3.24
C VAL A 71 -16.59 4.52 4.46
N ASN A 72 -17.26 5.01 5.50
CA ASN A 72 -16.66 5.26 6.80
C ASN A 72 -16.95 4.09 7.75
N PHE A 73 -15.95 3.64 8.48
CA PHE A 73 -16.10 2.57 9.46
C PHE A 73 -15.13 2.73 10.63
N LYS A 74 -15.40 2.00 11.73
CA LYS A 74 -14.51 1.90 12.88
C LYS A 74 -13.98 0.48 12.99
N ALA A 75 -12.68 0.35 13.18
CA ALA A 75 -12.05 -0.96 13.37
C ALA A 75 -10.83 -0.85 14.30
N THR A 76 -10.33 -2.01 14.72
CA THR A 76 -9.07 -2.13 15.44
C THR A 76 -8.00 -2.72 14.55
N TYR A 77 -6.74 -2.46 14.86
CA TYR A 77 -5.63 -3.22 14.28
C TYR A 77 -5.45 -4.56 15.00
N PRO A 78 -5.01 -5.64 14.31
CA PRO A 78 -4.73 -5.64 12.88
C PRO A 78 -6.01 -5.44 12.08
N LEU A 79 -5.89 -4.63 11.00
CA LEU A 79 -6.99 -4.32 10.11
C LEU A 79 -6.95 -5.27 8.91
N VAL A 80 -8.01 -6.02 8.70
CA VAL A 80 -8.21 -6.82 7.49
C VAL A 80 -9.25 -6.14 6.62
N ILE A 81 -8.87 -5.84 5.40
CA ILE A 81 -9.76 -5.39 4.33
C ILE A 81 -9.95 -6.57 3.39
N GLY A 82 -11.20 -6.97 3.19
CA GLY A 82 -11.61 -7.96 2.22
C GLY A 82 -12.59 -7.35 1.23
N LEU A 83 -12.42 -7.63 -0.05
CA LEU A 83 -13.35 -7.23 -1.09
C LEU A 83 -13.78 -8.46 -1.89
N VAL A 84 -15.07 -8.52 -2.22
CA VAL A 84 -15.58 -9.38 -3.27
C VAL A 84 -15.76 -8.49 -4.48
N GLY A 85 -15.03 -8.76 -5.55
CA GLY A 85 -15.28 -8.12 -6.85
C GLY A 85 -16.08 -9.07 -7.73
N LYS A 86 -17.02 -8.53 -8.49
CA LYS A 86 -17.80 -9.29 -9.47
C LYS A 86 -17.87 -8.51 -10.78
N ASP A 87 -17.51 -9.19 -11.83
CA ASP A 87 -17.83 -8.80 -13.19
C ASP A 87 -19.28 -9.15 -13.49
N TYR A 88 -19.91 -8.38 -14.36
CA TYR A 88 -21.27 -8.65 -14.83
C TYR A 88 -21.24 -9.81 -15.83
N VAL A 89 -22.11 -10.78 -15.59
CA VAL A 89 -22.36 -11.88 -16.51
C VAL A 89 -23.85 -12.21 -16.49
N GLU A 90 -24.44 -12.46 -17.64
CA GLU A 90 -25.88 -12.71 -17.72
C GLU A 90 -26.27 -14.07 -17.16
N ASN A 91 -25.40 -15.06 -17.32
CA ASN A 91 -25.60 -16.41 -16.82
C ASN A 91 -24.24 -17.11 -16.54
N LYS A 92 -24.27 -18.42 -16.37
CA LYS A 92 -23.05 -19.21 -16.06
C LYS A 92 -22.03 -19.29 -17.19
N SER A 93 -22.38 -18.82 -18.39
CA SER A 93 -21.47 -18.82 -19.54
C SER A 93 -20.29 -17.85 -19.37
N GLY A 94 -20.44 -16.84 -18.50
CA GLY A 94 -19.45 -15.77 -18.35
C GLY A 94 -19.54 -14.72 -19.46
N LEU A 95 -20.63 -14.70 -20.22
CA LEU A 95 -20.81 -13.77 -21.32
C LEU A 95 -21.78 -12.65 -20.97
N GLU A 96 -21.60 -11.57 -21.71
CA GLU A 96 -22.45 -10.39 -21.73
C GLU A 96 -23.13 -10.24 -23.09
N TYR A 97 -24.25 -9.49 -23.14
CA TYR A 97 -25.02 -9.18 -24.33
C TYR A 97 -25.42 -10.41 -25.14
N ILE A 98 -25.77 -11.51 -24.45
CA ILE A 98 -26.13 -12.80 -25.05
C ILE A 98 -27.28 -12.61 -26.05
N GLY A 99 -27.14 -13.23 -27.24
CA GLY A 99 -28.11 -13.15 -28.30
C GLY A 99 -28.14 -11.84 -29.08
N THR A 100 -27.16 -10.97 -28.87
CA THR A 100 -26.98 -9.71 -29.62
C THR A 100 -25.67 -9.73 -30.44
N PRO A 101 -25.53 -8.83 -31.43
CA PRO A 101 -24.25 -8.67 -32.15
C PRO A 101 -23.08 -8.25 -31.26
N GLN A 102 -23.36 -7.79 -30.03
CA GLN A 102 -22.35 -7.35 -29.04
C GLN A 102 -21.99 -8.45 -28.02
N GLN A 103 -22.46 -9.71 -28.26
CA GLN A 103 -22.12 -10.83 -27.37
C GLN A 103 -20.62 -10.96 -27.20
N GLN A 104 -20.17 -10.90 -25.95
CA GLN A 104 -18.74 -10.86 -25.62
C GLN A 104 -18.45 -11.50 -24.27
N ILE A 105 -17.17 -11.76 -24.03
CA ILE A 105 -16.64 -12.04 -22.69
C ILE A 105 -16.54 -10.69 -21.97
N GLY A 106 -16.83 -10.65 -20.67
CA GLY A 106 -16.79 -9.44 -19.87
C GLY A 106 -15.39 -8.87 -19.67
N ASP A 107 -15.34 -7.77 -18.98
CA ASP A 107 -14.14 -7.07 -18.51
C ASP A 107 -14.31 -6.72 -17.04
N ALA A 108 -13.22 -6.65 -16.30
CA ALA A 108 -13.30 -6.44 -14.87
C ALA A 108 -12.19 -5.51 -14.37
N GLY A 109 -12.37 -4.99 -13.16
CA GLY A 109 -11.36 -4.17 -12.50
C GLY A 109 -11.80 -3.69 -11.14
N LEU A 110 -10.84 -3.47 -10.26
CA LEU A 110 -11.12 -2.95 -8.92
C LEU A 110 -9.95 -2.08 -8.46
N ILE A 111 -10.28 -0.97 -7.80
CA ILE A 111 -9.33 -0.13 -7.09
C ILE A 111 -9.91 0.26 -5.73
N ALA A 112 -9.06 0.30 -4.72
CA ALA A 112 -9.45 0.77 -3.39
C ALA A 112 -8.25 1.37 -2.65
N GLU A 113 -8.55 2.31 -1.77
CA GLU A 113 -7.60 2.87 -0.81
C GLU A 113 -8.27 3.10 0.53
N VAL A 114 -7.55 2.89 1.61
CA VAL A 114 -8.04 3.06 2.98
C VAL A 114 -7.24 4.12 3.68
N ILE A 115 -7.92 5.09 4.23
CA ILE A 115 -7.36 6.27 4.87
C ILE A 115 -7.81 6.29 6.34
N GLU A 116 -6.92 6.54 7.27
CA GLU A 116 -7.28 6.87 8.63
C GLU A 116 -7.90 8.27 8.65
N THR A 117 -9.17 8.36 9.03
CA THR A 117 -10.00 9.57 8.81
C THR A 117 -9.43 10.80 9.50
N LYS A 118 -8.93 10.65 10.74
CA LYS A 118 -8.43 11.76 11.55
C LYS A 118 -7.06 12.27 11.10
N SER A 119 -6.12 11.38 10.88
CA SER A 119 -4.74 11.71 10.48
C SER A 119 -4.59 11.98 8.98
N LYS A 120 -5.60 11.61 8.17
CA LYS A 120 -5.55 11.60 6.70
C LYS A 120 -4.46 10.68 6.13
N LYS A 121 -3.92 9.79 6.96
CA LYS A 121 -2.87 8.86 6.57
C LYS A 121 -3.44 7.74 5.70
N LEU A 122 -2.83 7.52 4.55
CA LEU A 122 -3.08 6.35 3.72
C LEU A 122 -2.57 5.10 4.45
N VAL A 123 -3.46 4.13 4.68
CA VAL A 123 -3.19 2.94 5.51
C VAL A 123 -2.90 1.72 4.65
N THR A 124 -3.66 1.57 3.57
CA THR A 124 -3.46 0.53 2.56
C THR A 124 -4.17 0.94 1.27
N TRP A 125 -3.71 0.39 0.17
CA TRP A 125 -4.23 0.62 -1.17
C TRP A 125 -4.11 -0.66 -2.00
N THR A 126 -4.89 -0.79 -3.04
CA THR A 126 -4.81 -1.91 -3.96
C THR A 126 -3.49 -1.91 -4.72
N SER A 127 -2.84 -3.06 -4.70
CA SER A 127 -1.57 -3.33 -5.39
C SER A 127 -1.35 -4.84 -5.48
N SER A 128 -0.29 -5.26 -6.11
CA SER A 128 0.14 -6.67 -6.16
C SER A 128 0.46 -7.28 -4.78
N ALA A 129 0.57 -6.47 -3.73
CA ALA A 129 0.70 -6.96 -2.35
C ALA A 129 -0.60 -7.59 -1.80
N TRP A 130 -1.75 -7.29 -2.40
CA TRP A 130 -3.00 -7.93 -2.01
C TRP A 130 -3.04 -9.39 -2.45
N LYS A 131 -3.79 -10.19 -1.72
CA LYS A 131 -4.03 -11.59 -2.02
C LYS A 131 -5.37 -11.76 -2.70
N VAL A 132 -5.43 -12.64 -3.70
CA VAL A 132 -6.64 -12.94 -4.47
C VAL A 132 -6.95 -14.42 -4.48
N ASN A 133 -8.26 -14.73 -4.52
CA ASN A 133 -8.78 -16.07 -4.71
C ASN A 133 -9.98 -16.03 -5.63
N VAL A 134 -9.90 -16.74 -6.74
CA VAL A 134 -10.95 -16.77 -7.76
C VAL A 134 -12.04 -17.74 -7.35
N LEU A 135 -13.29 -17.28 -7.35
CA LEU A 135 -14.47 -18.11 -7.06
C LEU A 135 -15.20 -18.58 -8.31
N ASN A 136 -15.17 -17.77 -9.36
CA ASN A 136 -15.80 -18.15 -10.64
C ASN A 136 -14.88 -17.76 -11.79
N THR A 137 -14.68 -18.70 -12.71
CA THR A 137 -14.01 -18.50 -13.99
C THR A 137 -14.93 -19.00 -15.11
N ALA A 138 -15.31 -18.12 -16.03
CA ALA A 138 -16.12 -18.45 -17.19
C ALA A 138 -15.99 -17.37 -18.28
N PRO A 139 -15.96 -17.78 -19.56
CA PRO A 139 -15.89 -19.17 -20.03
C PRO A 139 -14.50 -19.76 -19.88
N THR A 140 -14.38 -21.07 -19.61
CA THR A 140 -13.08 -21.77 -19.64
C THR A 140 -12.71 -22.27 -21.03
N ASN A 141 -13.62 -22.11 -22.00
CA ASN A 141 -13.47 -22.37 -23.42
C ASN A 141 -13.92 -21.12 -24.20
N PRO A 142 -13.08 -20.08 -24.34
CA PRO A 142 -13.45 -18.74 -24.87
C PRO A 142 -14.05 -18.78 -26.29
N GLU A 143 -13.77 -19.82 -27.07
CA GLU A 143 -14.36 -20.04 -28.39
C GLU A 143 -15.89 -20.11 -28.37
N CYS A 144 -16.49 -20.44 -27.22
CA CYS A 144 -17.95 -20.49 -27.08
C CYS A 144 -18.64 -19.12 -27.17
N VAL A 145 -17.87 -18.01 -27.18
CA VAL A 145 -18.41 -16.66 -27.33
C VAL A 145 -19.22 -16.49 -28.61
N ALA A 146 -18.94 -17.26 -29.65
CA ALA A 146 -19.68 -17.24 -30.92
C ALA A 146 -20.92 -18.13 -30.92
N SER A 147 -21.21 -18.85 -29.81
CA SER A 147 -22.35 -19.77 -29.77
C SER A 147 -23.69 -19.02 -29.73
N LEU A 148 -24.70 -19.62 -30.35
CA LEU A 148 -26.09 -19.19 -30.22
C LEU A 148 -26.74 -19.70 -28.93
N HIS A 149 -26.10 -20.67 -28.25
CA HIS A 149 -26.52 -21.26 -26.98
C HIS A 149 -25.40 -21.29 -25.96
N PRO A 150 -24.84 -20.13 -25.58
CA PRO A 150 -23.65 -20.07 -24.71
C PRO A 150 -23.90 -20.68 -23.33
N GLU A 151 -25.13 -20.72 -22.85
CA GLU A 151 -25.51 -21.35 -21.58
C GLU A 151 -25.32 -22.87 -21.56
N LEU A 152 -25.25 -23.50 -22.76
CA LEU A 152 -25.01 -24.94 -22.95
C LEU A 152 -23.57 -25.21 -23.35
N ASP A 153 -22.98 -24.35 -24.16
CA ASP A 153 -21.70 -24.59 -24.83
C ASP A 153 -20.50 -24.06 -24.00
N CYS A 154 -20.71 -22.99 -23.23
CA CYS A 154 -19.64 -22.42 -22.43
C CYS A 154 -19.44 -23.19 -21.12
N LYS A 155 -18.19 -23.52 -20.85
CA LYS A 155 -17.79 -24.19 -19.60
C LYS A 155 -17.38 -23.18 -18.55
N TYR A 156 -17.56 -23.54 -17.27
CA TYR A 156 -17.20 -22.69 -16.15
C TYR A 156 -16.62 -23.50 -14.99
N ILE A 157 -15.89 -22.81 -14.11
CA ILE A 157 -15.39 -23.35 -12.85
C ILE A 157 -15.96 -22.48 -11.72
N ASN A 158 -16.56 -23.15 -10.72
CA ASN A 158 -16.97 -22.51 -9.48
C ASN A 158 -16.22 -23.12 -8.31
N ASN A 159 -15.56 -22.27 -7.54
CA ASN A 159 -14.89 -22.63 -6.30
C ASN A 159 -15.79 -22.23 -5.12
N SER A 160 -15.71 -22.98 -4.03
CA SER A 160 -16.45 -22.67 -2.82
C SER A 160 -15.88 -21.43 -2.12
N LEU A 161 -16.76 -20.59 -1.58
CA LEU A 161 -16.38 -19.48 -0.74
C LEU A 161 -15.71 -19.98 0.55
N PRO A 162 -14.44 -19.65 0.81
CA PRO A 162 -13.76 -20.11 2.03
C PRO A 162 -14.42 -19.51 3.27
N LYS A 163 -14.69 -20.34 4.28
CA LYS A 163 -15.28 -19.86 5.54
C LYS A 163 -14.34 -18.85 6.21
N ASN A 164 -14.90 -17.77 6.73
CA ASN A 164 -14.19 -16.73 7.48
C ASN A 164 -13.00 -16.10 6.73
N TRP A 165 -13.04 -16.10 5.41
CA TRP A 165 -11.93 -15.62 4.56
C TRP A 165 -11.49 -14.18 4.84
N ALA A 166 -12.41 -13.31 5.25
CA ALA A 166 -12.14 -11.92 5.59
C ALA A 166 -11.79 -11.70 7.07
N SER A 167 -11.70 -12.75 7.89
CA SER A 167 -11.40 -12.63 9.33
C SER A 167 -9.91 -12.37 9.60
N ILE A 168 -9.60 -11.81 10.76
CA ILE A 168 -8.23 -11.53 11.19
C ILE A 168 -7.38 -12.82 11.27
N SER A 169 -7.99 -13.94 11.68
CA SER A 169 -7.30 -15.22 11.87
C SER A 169 -7.13 -16.03 10.59
N TYR A 170 -7.80 -15.68 9.50
CA TYR A 170 -7.71 -16.44 8.26
C TYR A 170 -6.31 -16.35 7.64
N ASN A 171 -5.76 -17.50 7.25
CA ASN A 171 -4.47 -17.59 6.58
C ASN A 171 -4.63 -17.62 5.06
N ALA A 172 -4.33 -16.52 4.42
CA ALA A 172 -4.35 -16.37 2.96
C ALA A 172 -2.97 -16.60 2.30
N ALA A 173 -2.01 -17.24 2.97
CA ALA A 173 -0.65 -17.41 2.42
C ALA A 173 -0.63 -18.19 1.10
N LYS A 174 -1.60 -19.10 0.91
CA LYS A 174 -1.74 -19.89 -0.33
C LYS A 174 -2.46 -19.16 -1.46
N TRP A 175 -3.05 -17.99 -1.20
CA TRP A 175 -3.69 -17.19 -2.24
C TRP A 175 -2.66 -16.55 -3.13
N GLN A 176 -3.01 -16.34 -4.37
CA GLN A 176 -2.14 -15.66 -5.33
C GLN A 176 -1.98 -14.17 -4.98
N ALA A 177 -0.96 -13.53 -5.51
CA ALA A 177 -0.87 -12.08 -5.51
C ALA A 177 -1.87 -11.51 -6.53
N ALA A 178 -2.46 -10.35 -6.21
CA ALA A 178 -3.24 -9.61 -7.19
C ALA A 178 -2.34 -9.20 -8.37
N LYS A 179 -2.91 -9.14 -9.56
CA LYS A 179 -2.24 -8.58 -10.73
C LYS A 179 -2.67 -7.12 -10.88
N GLU A 180 -1.70 -6.26 -11.15
CA GLU A 180 -1.92 -4.85 -11.43
C GLU A 180 -2.17 -4.66 -12.92
N PHE A 181 -3.08 -3.73 -13.24
CA PHE A 181 -3.47 -3.38 -14.60
C PHE A 181 -3.45 -1.86 -14.78
N THR A 182 -3.25 -1.42 -16.00
CA THR A 182 -3.32 -0.02 -16.37
C THR A 182 -4.76 0.41 -16.65
N GLU A 183 -5.02 1.72 -16.61
CA GLU A 183 -6.32 2.29 -17.05
C GLU A 183 -6.65 1.90 -18.49
N ALA A 184 -5.65 1.82 -19.37
CA ALA A 184 -5.84 1.40 -20.76
C ALA A 184 -6.30 -0.06 -20.89
N GLN A 185 -5.95 -0.93 -19.92
CA GLN A 185 -6.37 -2.34 -19.92
C GLN A 185 -7.75 -2.53 -19.29
N VAL A 186 -8.07 -1.79 -18.23
CA VAL A 186 -9.37 -1.88 -17.53
C VAL A 186 -10.42 -0.98 -18.19
N GLN A 187 -10.00 0.12 -18.79
CA GLN A 187 -10.88 1.16 -19.36
C GLN A 187 -11.96 1.62 -18.36
N PRO A 188 -11.55 2.09 -17.16
CA PRO A 188 -12.49 2.41 -16.11
C PRO A 188 -13.48 3.48 -16.56
N LYS A 189 -14.72 3.35 -16.11
CA LYS A 189 -15.85 4.20 -16.47
C LYS A 189 -16.33 4.98 -15.25
N ASP A 190 -17.55 5.45 -15.31
CA ASP A 190 -18.23 6.29 -14.31
C ASP A 190 -17.82 6.02 -12.86
N GLY A 191 -17.76 7.09 -12.06
CA GLY A 191 -17.34 7.01 -10.65
C GLY A 191 -15.83 6.91 -10.43
N TYR A 192 -15.08 6.24 -11.31
CA TYR A 192 -13.63 6.14 -11.18
C TYR A 192 -12.95 7.50 -11.16
N PHE A 193 -13.27 8.36 -12.14
CA PHE A 193 -12.68 9.67 -12.31
C PHE A 193 -13.16 10.72 -11.31
N GLU A 194 -14.15 10.38 -10.49
CA GLU A 194 -14.64 11.26 -9.43
C GLU A 194 -13.82 11.14 -8.13
N VAL A 195 -12.91 10.17 -8.05
CA VAL A 195 -12.01 9.97 -6.93
C VAL A 195 -10.60 10.37 -7.34
N GLN A 196 -9.97 11.21 -6.53
CA GLN A 196 -8.54 11.46 -6.67
C GLN A 196 -7.76 10.33 -6.01
N TRP A 197 -7.49 9.27 -6.77
CA TRP A 197 -6.74 8.13 -6.30
C TRP A 197 -5.31 8.51 -5.92
N SER A 198 -4.80 7.91 -4.84
CA SER A 198 -3.38 7.98 -4.53
C SER A 198 -2.55 7.42 -5.69
N SER A 199 -1.43 8.05 -5.99
CA SER A 199 -0.48 7.54 -6.99
C SER A 199 0.07 6.14 -6.66
N LEU A 200 -0.18 5.64 -5.46
CA LEU A 200 0.18 4.29 -5.01
C LEU A 200 -0.89 3.25 -5.33
N ALA A 201 -2.16 3.66 -5.40
CA ALA A 201 -3.27 2.75 -5.70
C ALA A 201 -3.20 2.28 -7.16
N ARG A 202 -3.47 1.01 -7.38
CA ARG A 202 -3.47 0.36 -8.70
C ARG A 202 -4.80 -0.31 -8.93
N LEU A 203 -5.24 -0.29 -10.18
CA LEU A 203 -6.29 -1.19 -10.64
C LEU A 203 -5.77 -2.62 -10.54
N ILE A 204 -6.51 -3.46 -9.87
CA ILE A 204 -6.14 -4.87 -9.65
C ILE A 204 -7.27 -5.81 -10.03
N TRP A 205 -6.88 -7.03 -10.36
CA TRP A 205 -7.78 -8.18 -10.47
C TRP A 205 -7.00 -9.47 -10.17
N SER A 206 -7.55 -10.62 -10.58
CA SER A 206 -6.82 -11.88 -10.64
C SER A 206 -5.86 -11.92 -11.84
N SER A 207 -5.48 -13.08 -12.32
CA SER A 207 -4.62 -13.22 -13.52
C SER A 207 -5.33 -12.82 -14.82
N SER A 208 -6.67 -12.86 -14.87
CA SER A 208 -7.48 -12.54 -16.05
C SER A 208 -8.57 -11.53 -15.71
N LEU A 209 -8.60 -10.40 -16.45
CA LEU A 209 -9.68 -9.41 -16.38
C LEU A 209 -10.98 -9.93 -17.01
N THR A 210 -10.88 -10.87 -17.93
CA THR A 210 -11.99 -11.26 -18.81
C THR A 210 -12.62 -12.61 -18.45
N LEU A 211 -11.91 -13.47 -17.74
CA LEU A 211 -12.39 -14.83 -17.47
C LEU A 211 -12.76 -15.05 -16.00
N ASP A 212 -12.18 -14.29 -15.09
CA ASP A 212 -12.38 -14.47 -13.66
C ASP A 212 -13.46 -13.50 -13.16
N ASN A 213 -14.73 -13.97 -13.15
CA ASN A 213 -15.89 -13.11 -12.93
C ASN A 213 -16.23 -12.87 -11.45
N VAL A 214 -15.72 -13.70 -10.54
CA VAL A 214 -15.88 -13.49 -9.08
C VAL A 214 -14.58 -13.72 -8.37
N VAL A 215 -14.05 -12.65 -7.78
CA VAL A 215 -12.72 -12.66 -7.15
C VAL A 215 -12.82 -12.12 -5.72
N LEU A 216 -12.18 -12.81 -4.81
CA LEU A 216 -11.93 -12.33 -3.46
C LEU A 216 -10.58 -11.62 -3.41
N PHE A 217 -10.54 -10.44 -2.83
CA PHE A 217 -9.34 -9.68 -2.55
C PHE A 217 -9.16 -9.53 -1.06
N ARG A 218 -7.93 -9.61 -0.59
CA ARG A 218 -7.66 -9.50 0.84
C ARG A 218 -6.29 -8.89 1.11
N THR A 219 -6.27 -7.94 2.05
CA THR A 219 -5.03 -7.46 2.68
C THR A 219 -5.16 -7.47 4.19
N LYS A 220 -4.04 -7.51 4.91
CA LYS A 220 -3.98 -7.41 6.36
C LYS A 220 -2.91 -6.40 6.76
N VAL A 221 -3.36 -5.36 7.43
CA VAL A 221 -2.51 -4.27 7.89
C VAL A 221 -2.35 -4.35 9.40
N TYR A 222 -1.15 -4.27 9.87
CA TYR A 222 -0.86 -4.16 11.29
C TYR A 222 -0.73 -2.67 11.66
N LYS A 223 -1.15 -2.33 12.88
CA LYS A 223 -0.81 -1.00 13.39
C LYS A 223 0.70 -0.87 13.34
N SER A 224 1.18 0.12 12.61
CA SER A 224 2.61 0.38 12.58
C SER A 224 3.09 0.59 14.01
N PRO A 225 4.14 -0.09 14.47
CA PRO A 225 4.70 0.15 15.79
C PRO A 225 5.13 1.61 16.00
N VAL A 226 5.21 2.38 14.93
CA VAL A 226 5.55 3.81 14.89
C VAL A 226 4.64 4.68 15.78
N GLU A 227 3.34 4.37 15.93
CA GLU A 227 2.45 5.15 16.79
C GLU A 227 2.75 5.00 18.31
N LYS A 228 3.38 3.90 18.72
CA LYS A 228 3.78 3.71 20.12
C LYS A 228 5.11 4.43 20.44
N LEU A 229 5.86 4.84 19.42
CA LEU A 229 7.14 5.54 19.52
C LEU A 229 7.04 7.05 19.21
N ALA A 230 5.84 7.58 18.98
CA ALA A 230 5.59 9.01 18.77
C ALA A 230 5.96 9.91 19.99
N SER A 231 6.56 9.35 21.03
CA SER A 231 7.22 10.14 22.09
C SER A 231 8.68 10.53 21.76
N GLN A 232 9.26 9.98 20.67
CA GLN A 232 10.51 10.48 20.08
C GLN A 232 10.21 10.82 18.63
N SER A 233 10.09 12.10 18.33
CA SER A 233 9.80 12.59 16.98
C SER A 233 10.94 12.23 16.04
N PHE A 234 10.71 11.19 15.18
CA PHE A 234 11.58 10.96 14.04
C PHE A 234 11.26 12.04 13.01
N THR A 235 12.18 12.98 12.82
CA THR A 235 12.00 14.15 11.95
C THR A 235 13.07 14.16 10.87
N VAL A 236 12.75 14.76 9.73
CA VAL A 236 13.66 15.02 8.63
C VAL A 236 13.67 16.52 8.33
N GLU A 237 14.85 17.06 8.06
CA GLU A 237 15.08 18.47 7.79
C GLU A 237 16.08 18.63 6.64
N SER A 238 16.07 19.81 6.01
CA SER A 238 17.08 20.22 5.03
C SER A 238 17.60 21.61 5.37
N PRO A 239 18.82 21.71 5.94
CA PRO A 239 19.36 22.99 6.40
C PRO A 239 19.56 24.06 5.33
N GLY A 240 19.56 23.66 4.04
CA GLY A 240 19.75 24.57 2.91
C GLY A 240 18.48 25.15 2.29
N LEU A 241 17.31 24.92 2.92
CA LEU A 241 16.04 25.50 2.44
C LEU A 241 15.93 26.99 2.82
N GLY A 242 15.39 27.77 1.90
CA GLY A 242 15.01 29.16 2.17
C GLY A 242 13.70 29.30 2.94
N PRO A 243 13.26 30.54 3.23
CA PRO A 243 11.98 30.79 3.91
C PRO A 243 10.82 30.12 3.20
N GLY A 244 9.88 29.52 3.97
CA GLY A 244 8.76 28.77 3.43
C GLY A 244 9.15 27.44 2.76
N ASN A 245 10.28 26.88 3.15
CA ASN A 245 10.83 25.64 2.59
C ASN A 245 11.14 25.77 1.08
N LEU A 246 11.56 26.93 0.62
CA LEU A 246 11.98 27.11 -0.77
C LEU A 246 13.28 26.40 -1.04
N LEU A 247 13.33 25.60 -2.09
CA LEU A 247 14.52 24.89 -2.53
C LEU A 247 15.56 25.90 -3.07
N SER A 248 16.81 25.74 -2.68
CA SER A 248 17.92 26.55 -3.25
C SER A 248 18.02 26.33 -4.75
N VAL A 249 18.31 27.38 -5.50
CA VAL A 249 18.55 27.32 -6.95
C VAL A 249 19.62 26.28 -7.30
N ASP A 250 20.66 26.14 -6.48
CA ASP A 250 21.71 25.13 -6.68
C ASP A 250 21.19 23.67 -6.67
N ASN A 251 20.04 23.44 -6.06
CA ASN A 251 19.40 22.12 -6.03
C ASN A 251 18.41 21.90 -7.19
N THR A 252 18.33 22.86 -8.12
CA THR A 252 17.38 22.81 -9.25
C THR A 252 18.13 22.76 -10.58
N CYS A 253 17.40 22.55 -11.68
CA CYS A 253 17.99 22.60 -13.02
C CYS A 253 18.41 24.00 -13.46
N ASP A 254 18.06 25.04 -12.72
CA ASP A 254 18.46 26.42 -12.98
C ASP A 254 19.78 26.80 -12.27
N GLY A 255 20.31 25.89 -11.43
CA GLY A 255 21.58 26.03 -10.75
C GLY A 255 22.52 24.85 -11.02
N LYS A 256 23.22 24.39 -10.00
CA LYS A 256 24.19 23.28 -10.10
C LYS A 256 23.57 21.91 -10.28
N GLY A 257 22.29 21.75 -9.98
CA GLY A 257 21.59 20.47 -10.06
C GLY A 257 22.05 19.45 -9.03
N VAL A 258 22.62 19.87 -7.91
CA VAL A 258 23.07 18.98 -6.83
C VAL A 258 21.93 18.68 -5.86
N ASN A 259 21.94 17.50 -5.22
CA ASN A 259 20.92 17.17 -4.22
C ASN A 259 20.97 18.12 -3.02
N PRO A 260 19.83 18.39 -2.36
CA PRO A 260 19.84 19.10 -1.09
C PRO A 260 20.49 18.25 0.01
N GLN A 261 21.07 18.92 1.01
CA GLN A 261 21.47 18.26 2.24
C GLN A 261 20.23 17.82 3.01
N ILE A 262 20.19 16.58 3.47
CA ILE A 262 19.13 16.04 4.30
C ILE A 262 19.72 15.63 5.64
N THR A 263 19.03 16.00 6.73
CA THR A 263 19.40 15.61 8.10
C THR A 263 18.19 15.05 8.82
N TRP A 264 18.39 14.22 9.83
CA TRP A 264 17.29 13.64 10.60
C TRP A 264 17.65 13.38 12.05
N SER A 265 16.60 13.32 12.87
CA SER A 265 16.68 13.01 14.29
C SER A 265 17.03 11.54 14.56
N SER A 266 17.18 11.18 15.84
CA SER A 266 17.40 9.79 16.24
C SER A 266 16.26 8.88 15.78
N PRO A 267 16.55 7.74 15.14
CA PRO A 267 15.54 6.81 14.67
C PRO A 267 14.97 5.97 15.82
N PRO A 268 13.83 5.30 15.61
CA PRO A 268 13.31 4.34 16.57
C PRO A 268 14.27 3.16 16.79
N LYS A 269 14.16 2.56 17.98
CA LYS A 269 14.91 1.36 18.34
C LYS A 269 14.62 0.22 17.36
N GLY A 270 15.65 -0.48 16.93
CA GLY A 270 15.54 -1.58 15.98
C GLY A 270 15.77 -1.19 14.53
N THR A 271 16.05 0.10 14.26
CA THR A 271 16.43 0.55 12.92
C THR A 271 17.74 -0.10 12.50
N GLY A 272 17.72 -0.79 11.36
CA GLY A 272 18.87 -1.43 10.74
C GLY A 272 19.44 -0.65 9.55
N SER A 273 18.60 0.13 8.87
CA SER A 273 19.01 1.06 7.81
C SER A 273 17.93 2.12 7.57
N PHE A 274 18.27 3.11 6.70
CA PHE A 274 17.31 4.08 6.21
C PHE A 274 17.14 3.95 4.71
N ALA A 275 16.00 4.46 4.22
CA ALA A 275 15.76 4.73 2.81
C ALA A 275 15.18 6.14 2.66
N LEU A 276 15.44 6.75 1.51
CA LEU A 276 14.92 8.07 1.15
C LEU A 276 14.25 7.98 -0.21
N ILE A 277 13.10 8.60 -0.34
CA ILE A 277 12.42 8.83 -1.62
C ILE A 277 12.04 10.29 -1.69
N MET A 278 12.42 10.97 -2.76
CA MET A 278 11.97 12.31 -3.10
C MET A 278 11.11 12.23 -4.34
N ASP A 279 9.89 12.69 -4.25
CA ASP A 279 8.92 12.68 -5.34
C ASP A 279 8.22 14.03 -5.54
N SER A 280 7.47 14.14 -6.61
CA SER A 280 6.55 15.24 -6.86
C SER A 280 5.24 14.70 -7.45
N ALA A 281 4.14 15.45 -7.22
CA ALA A 281 2.91 15.16 -7.93
C ALA A 281 3.11 15.36 -9.45
N PRO A 282 2.47 14.54 -10.30
CA PRO A 282 2.47 14.76 -11.74
C PRO A 282 1.87 16.13 -12.06
N GLY A 283 2.52 16.86 -12.96
CA GLY A 283 1.94 18.07 -13.54
C GLY A 283 0.75 17.73 -14.46
N PRO A 284 -0.01 18.74 -14.91
CA PRO A 284 -1.05 18.50 -15.91
C PRO A 284 -0.44 17.86 -17.17
N ALA A 285 -1.08 16.79 -17.67
CA ALA A 285 -0.67 16.12 -18.89
C ALA A 285 -0.75 17.07 -20.08
N ARG A 286 0.27 17.06 -20.93
CA ARG A 286 0.17 17.67 -22.26
C ARG A 286 -0.64 16.75 -23.17
N PRO A 287 -1.35 17.29 -24.18
CA PRO A 287 -2.00 16.46 -25.18
C PRO A 287 -1.03 15.42 -25.77
N GLY A 288 -1.32 14.13 -25.59
CA GLY A 288 -0.49 13.01 -26.03
C GLY A 288 0.58 12.51 -25.04
N GLU A 289 0.73 13.12 -23.86
CA GLU A 289 1.61 12.64 -22.81
C GLU A 289 0.81 11.87 -21.73
N ASN A 290 1.27 10.67 -21.40
CA ASN A 290 0.75 9.91 -20.28
C ASN A 290 1.46 10.38 -18.99
N ASN A 291 0.82 11.24 -18.20
CA ASN A 291 1.35 11.73 -16.92
C ASN A 291 1.03 10.81 -15.73
N SER A 292 0.70 9.55 -15.97
CA SER A 292 0.47 8.54 -14.91
C SER A 292 1.77 7.93 -14.38
N GLY A 293 2.91 8.61 -14.53
CA GLY A 293 4.22 8.09 -14.18
C GLY A 293 4.66 8.35 -12.74
N ASP A 294 5.62 7.54 -12.31
CA ASP A 294 6.42 7.78 -11.14
C ASP A 294 7.32 8.99 -11.35
N PHE A 295 7.15 10.04 -10.55
CA PHE A 295 8.01 11.22 -10.54
C PHE A 295 9.01 11.18 -9.39
N THR A 296 9.60 10.01 -9.15
CA THR A 296 10.73 9.89 -8.22
C THR A 296 11.93 10.67 -8.74
N HIS A 297 12.24 11.77 -8.08
CA HIS A 297 13.38 12.63 -8.40
C HIS A 297 14.69 12.06 -7.87
N TRP A 298 14.60 11.38 -6.74
CA TRP A 298 15.76 10.82 -6.03
C TRP A 298 15.30 9.73 -5.08
N ALA A 299 16.01 8.59 -5.09
CA ALA A 299 15.79 7.61 -4.06
C ALA A 299 17.08 6.85 -3.72
N LEU A 300 17.19 6.50 -2.45
CA LEU A 300 18.29 5.77 -1.84
C LEU A 300 17.74 4.72 -0.90
N PHE A 301 18.42 3.59 -0.79
CA PHE A 301 18.12 2.59 0.24
C PHE A 301 19.41 2.03 0.85
N ASN A 302 19.28 1.28 1.95
CA ASN A 302 20.41 0.76 2.71
C ASN A 302 21.38 1.85 3.20
N ILE A 303 20.87 3.06 3.46
CA ILE A 303 21.64 4.09 4.14
C ILE A 303 22.00 3.56 5.53
N PRO A 304 23.28 3.55 5.95
CA PRO A 304 23.70 2.97 7.22
C PRO A 304 22.98 3.59 8.43
N PHE A 305 22.61 2.76 9.40
CA PHE A 305 21.81 3.15 10.58
C PHE A 305 22.50 4.19 11.48
N ASP A 306 23.82 4.29 11.43
CA ASP A 306 24.65 5.25 12.18
C ASP A 306 24.66 6.66 11.54
N LYS A 307 24.22 6.79 10.31
CA LYS A 307 24.14 8.09 9.63
C LYS A 307 22.96 8.92 10.13
N ARG A 308 23.13 10.24 10.14
CA ARG A 308 22.12 11.25 10.47
C ARG A 308 22.02 12.35 9.43
N SER A 309 22.73 12.19 8.34
CA SER A 309 22.69 13.14 7.22
C SER A 309 23.09 12.49 5.90
N ILE A 310 22.58 13.07 4.83
CA ILE A 310 23.06 12.89 3.46
C ILE A 310 23.62 14.24 3.05
N PRO A 311 24.91 14.34 2.75
CA PRO A 311 25.54 15.60 2.35
C PRO A 311 25.13 16.00 0.92
N ILE A 312 25.45 17.22 0.56
CA ILE A 312 25.45 17.65 -0.85
C ILE A 312 26.55 16.86 -1.57
N SER A 313 26.27 16.39 -2.77
CA SER A 313 27.15 15.63 -3.68
C SER A 313 28.67 15.69 -3.41
N PRO A 314 29.47 14.61 -3.69
CA PRO A 314 29.04 13.32 -4.26
C PRO A 314 28.50 12.35 -3.21
N LEU A 315 27.59 11.48 -3.63
CA LEU A 315 26.91 10.55 -2.73
C LEU A 315 27.45 9.12 -2.90
N GLU A 316 28.13 8.63 -1.89
CA GLU A 316 28.45 7.21 -1.73
C GLU A 316 27.74 6.62 -0.49
N ILE A 317 26.51 7.08 -0.23
CA ILE A 317 25.72 6.65 0.92
C ILE A 317 24.54 5.81 0.45
N GLY A 318 24.57 4.52 0.76
CA GLY A 318 23.52 3.60 0.38
C GLY A 318 23.50 3.21 -1.10
N SER A 319 22.44 2.54 -1.53
CA SER A 319 22.22 2.11 -2.91
C SER A 319 21.33 3.11 -3.63
N GLN A 320 21.74 3.51 -4.83
CA GLN A 320 21.00 4.43 -5.68
C GLN A 320 19.82 3.70 -6.37
N VAL A 321 18.76 4.43 -6.60
CA VAL A 321 17.56 3.98 -7.31
C VAL A 321 17.40 4.76 -8.61
N LYS A 322 16.83 4.14 -9.63
CA LYS A 322 16.51 4.83 -10.88
C LYS A 322 15.43 5.89 -10.63
N ASN A 323 15.72 7.12 -11.02
CA ASN A 323 14.77 8.22 -11.02
C ASN A 323 13.81 8.12 -12.22
N PHE A 324 12.83 9.00 -12.30
CA PHE A 324 11.83 9.01 -13.38
C PHE A 324 12.40 9.21 -14.80
N LYS A 325 13.67 9.64 -14.92
CA LYS A 325 14.39 9.72 -16.20
C LYS A 325 15.16 8.42 -16.54
N GLY A 326 15.07 7.40 -15.68
CA GLY A 326 15.79 6.14 -15.83
C GLY A 326 17.27 6.18 -15.42
N SER A 327 17.76 7.32 -14.92
CA SER A 327 19.13 7.50 -14.45
C SER A 327 19.23 7.22 -12.95
N LEU A 328 20.40 6.78 -12.47
CA LEU A 328 20.64 6.64 -11.03
C LEU A 328 20.90 8.01 -10.38
N GLY A 329 20.42 8.18 -9.15
CA GLY A 329 20.67 9.34 -8.33
C GLY A 329 19.67 10.48 -8.49
N TYR A 330 20.10 11.66 -8.09
CA TYR A 330 19.26 12.85 -8.02
C TYR A 330 18.98 13.44 -9.40
N THR A 331 17.71 13.70 -9.69
CA THR A 331 17.25 14.50 -10.82
C THR A 331 16.71 15.81 -10.29
N PRO A 332 17.35 16.96 -10.60
CA PRO A 332 16.93 18.23 -10.05
C PRO A 332 15.51 18.61 -10.51
N PRO A 333 14.69 19.20 -9.62
CA PRO A 333 13.48 19.87 -10.01
C PRO A 333 13.68 20.83 -11.15
N CYS A 334 12.82 20.74 -12.17
CA CYS A 334 12.85 21.56 -13.36
C CYS A 334 11.42 21.94 -13.70
N SER A 335 10.82 22.80 -12.85
CA SER A 335 9.45 23.20 -12.97
C SER A 335 9.18 23.80 -14.35
N GLN A 336 8.11 23.33 -14.99
CA GLN A 336 7.62 23.90 -16.25
C GLN A 336 6.41 24.80 -15.95
N GLY A 337 6.48 26.05 -16.38
CA GLY A 337 5.41 27.03 -16.20
C GLY A 337 5.41 27.70 -14.81
N PRO A 338 4.58 28.74 -14.68
CA PRO A 338 4.53 29.56 -13.48
C PRO A 338 3.92 28.81 -12.29
N GLY A 339 4.22 29.32 -11.10
CA GLY A 339 3.64 28.87 -9.84
C GLY A 339 4.49 27.87 -9.08
N LEU A 340 4.20 27.83 -7.80
CA LEU A 340 4.91 27.03 -6.81
C LEU A 340 4.61 25.55 -7.00
N LYS A 341 5.64 24.73 -7.15
CA LYS A 341 5.52 23.26 -7.24
C LYS A 341 6.00 22.63 -5.93
N LYS A 342 5.28 21.63 -5.46
CA LYS A 342 5.62 20.90 -4.25
C LYS A 342 6.42 19.65 -4.59
N TYR A 343 7.45 19.41 -3.79
CA TYR A 343 8.25 18.20 -3.76
C TYR A 343 8.28 17.68 -2.33
N THR A 344 8.25 16.39 -2.15
CA THR A 344 8.28 15.77 -0.82
C THR A 344 9.47 14.83 -0.71
N VAL A 345 10.24 14.97 0.36
CA VAL A 345 11.21 13.95 0.80
C VAL A 345 10.54 13.10 1.85
N HIS A 346 10.53 11.80 1.62
CA HIS A 346 10.15 10.77 2.57
C HIS A 346 11.42 10.06 3.06
N LEU A 347 11.62 10.03 4.36
CA LEU A 347 12.71 9.29 4.99
C LEU A 347 12.13 8.15 5.82
N TYR A 348 12.57 6.94 5.52
CA TYR A 348 12.08 5.70 6.12
C TYR A 348 13.16 5.09 7.01
N ALA A 349 12.82 4.79 8.25
CA ALA A 349 13.61 3.93 9.14
C ALA A 349 13.09 2.50 9.04
N VAL A 350 13.95 1.53 8.70
CA VAL A 350 13.57 0.13 8.47
C VAL A 350 14.36 -0.83 9.33
N SER A 351 13.75 -1.99 9.66
CA SER A 351 14.31 -2.98 10.61
C SER A 351 15.48 -3.81 10.07
N GLY A 352 15.99 -3.51 8.88
CA GLY A 352 17.10 -4.25 8.28
C GLY A 352 17.51 -3.68 6.94
N LYS A 353 18.22 -4.48 6.16
CA LYS A 353 18.59 -4.13 4.78
C LYS A 353 17.57 -4.62 3.77
N ILE A 354 17.49 -3.94 2.64
CA ILE A 354 16.71 -4.32 1.47
C ILE A 354 17.64 -5.06 0.50
N THR A 355 17.22 -6.22 0.04
CA THR A 355 17.95 -6.99 -0.98
C THR A 355 17.25 -6.77 -2.31
N ALA A 356 17.83 -5.92 -3.16
CA ALA A 356 17.35 -5.65 -4.50
C ALA A 356 18.53 -5.21 -5.37
N ALA A 357 18.55 -5.65 -6.63
CA ALA A 357 19.64 -5.32 -7.56
C ALA A 357 19.38 -4.01 -8.32
N SER A 358 18.13 -3.76 -8.70
CA SER A 358 17.69 -2.54 -9.40
C SER A 358 16.20 -2.38 -9.17
N VAL A 359 15.80 -1.20 -8.68
CA VAL A 359 14.39 -0.89 -8.36
C VAL A 359 14.08 0.54 -8.78
N THR A 360 12.80 0.80 -9.02
CA THR A 360 12.20 2.13 -9.14
C THR A 360 11.73 2.63 -7.76
N GLY A 361 11.31 3.89 -7.65
CA GLY A 361 10.77 4.45 -6.40
C GLY A 361 9.58 3.66 -5.85
N PRO A 362 8.53 3.39 -6.63
CA PRO A 362 7.39 2.59 -6.21
C PRO A 362 7.75 1.15 -5.80
N GLU A 363 8.65 0.49 -6.54
CA GLU A 363 9.12 -0.85 -6.17
C GLU A 363 9.87 -0.85 -4.84
N LEU A 364 10.72 0.17 -4.62
CA LEU A 364 11.41 0.35 -3.35
C LEU A 364 10.40 0.50 -2.20
N LEU A 365 9.37 1.33 -2.36
CA LEU A 365 8.35 1.53 -1.32
C LEU A 365 7.65 0.21 -0.95
N ASN A 366 7.35 -0.64 -1.92
CA ASN A 366 6.80 -1.97 -1.68
C ASN A 366 7.73 -2.87 -0.85
N LEU A 367 9.05 -2.78 -1.09
CA LEU A 367 10.05 -3.53 -0.34
C LEU A 367 10.27 -2.98 1.08
N LEU A 368 10.11 -1.66 1.27
CA LEU A 368 10.24 -1.01 2.58
C LEU A 368 9.07 -1.31 3.50
N THR A 369 7.85 -1.36 2.98
CA THR A 369 6.60 -1.47 3.74
C THR A 369 6.61 -2.58 4.81
N PRO A 370 7.02 -3.84 4.54
CA PRO A 370 7.03 -4.89 5.55
C PRO A 370 8.10 -4.73 6.64
N LYS A 371 9.08 -3.84 6.43
CA LYS A 371 10.21 -3.58 7.34
C LYS A 371 10.15 -2.21 8.01
N LEU A 372 9.12 -1.42 7.70
CA LEU A 372 8.99 -0.05 8.14
C LEU A 372 8.83 0.06 9.67
N LEU A 373 9.66 0.89 10.28
CA LEU A 373 9.63 1.24 11.70
C LEU A 373 9.13 2.65 11.94
N ALA A 374 9.55 3.61 11.10
CA ALA A 374 9.14 5.00 11.14
C ALA A 374 9.29 5.65 9.76
N GLU A 375 8.48 6.67 9.55
CA GLU A 375 8.56 7.56 8.41
C GLU A 375 8.57 9.01 8.91
N ALA A 376 9.40 9.84 8.27
CA ALA A 376 9.37 11.29 8.39
C ALA A 376 9.30 11.88 6.99
N HIS A 377 8.64 13.02 6.84
CA HIS A 377 8.54 13.70 5.56
C HIS A 377 8.84 15.20 5.70
N LEU A 378 9.33 15.77 4.61
CA LEU A 378 9.62 17.19 4.48
C LEU A 378 9.14 17.67 3.12
N ASP A 379 8.20 18.60 3.13
CA ASP A 379 7.77 19.28 1.91
C ASP A 379 8.68 20.48 1.64
N PHE A 380 9.07 20.65 0.37
CA PHE A 380 9.73 21.85 -0.10
C PHE A 380 9.20 22.26 -1.47
N PHE A 381 9.48 23.49 -1.84
CA PHE A 381 8.85 24.14 -2.94
C PHE A 381 9.87 24.77 -3.88
N TYR A 382 9.50 24.81 -5.15
CA TYR A 382 10.27 25.48 -6.18
C TYR A 382 9.34 26.08 -7.23
N SER A 383 9.70 27.27 -7.71
CA SER A 383 9.03 27.98 -8.80
C SER A 383 10.08 28.55 -9.74
N ARG A 384 9.86 28.39 -11.01
CA ARG A 384 10.55 29.18 -12.04
C ARG A 384 9.77 30.46 -12.27
N ASN A 385 10.48 31.58 -12.31
CA ASN A 385 9.94 32.89 -12.70
C ASN A 385 9.72 32.94 -14.20
#